data_7f7ba0c0a479cfa22b8883491ded162f
#
_entry.id   7f7ba0c0a479cfa22b8883491ded162f
#
_cell.length_a   1.000
_cell.length_b   1.000
_cell.length_c   1.000
_cell.angle_alpha   90.00
_cell.angle_beta   90.00
_cell.angle_gamma   90.00
#
_symmetry.space_group_name_H-M   'P 1'
#
loop_
_entity.id
_entity.type
_entity.pdbx_description
1 polymer ?
#
loop_
_entity_poly.entity_id
_entity_poly.type
_entity_poly.pdbx_seq_one_letter_code
_entity_poly.pdbx_strand_id
1 'polypeptide(L)'
;MSQTVWQKIFTALKNNSIEVYPPATKEGECKSKYTVLKQDGSSQIGSLSSQVVYYTVMLYVPKNEYNKLEVFKKEVCDIISKELFPLLMPTGNETPDFYDSSVKAHMTSVMYRVNKRNKHL
;
A
#
# COMPACT_ATOMS: atom_id res chain seq x y z
N MET A 1 11.39 20.86 -1.74
CA MET A 1 11.10 19.84 -2.76
C MET A 1 9.85 19.09 -2.44
N SER A 2 8.99 18.91 -3.43
CA SER A 2 7.76 18.16 -3.19
C SER A 2 8.04 16.66 -3.23
N GLN A 3 7.34 15.92 -2.38
CA GLN A 3 7.42 14.48 -2.35
C GLN A 3 6.54 13.87 -3.43
N THR A 4 6.93 12.73 -3.96
CA THR A 4 6.06 11.94 -4.83
C THR A 4 4.92 11.36 -3.98
N VAL A 5 3.87 10.89 -4.63
CA VAL A 5 2.76 10.27 -3.90
C VAL A 5 3.26 9.02 -3.16
N TRP A 6 4.12 8.23 -3.81
CA TRP A 6 4.71 7.06 -3.15
C TRP A 6 5.42 7.46 -1.86
N GLN A 7 6.22 8.53 -1.91
CA GLN A 7 6.94 9.02 -0.73
C GLN A 7 5.99 9.52 0.35
N LYS A 8 4.86 10.13 -0.03
CA LYS A 8 3.86 10.59 0.94
C LYS A 8 3.24 9.42 1.68
N ILE A 9 2.93 8.33 0.97
CA ILE A 9 2.39 7.12 1.60
C ILE A 9 3.44 6.51 2.52
N PHE A 10 4.67 6.39 2.03
CA PHE A 10 5.78 5.84 2.81
C PHE A 10 5.96 6.62 4.11
N THR A 11 6.00 7.95 4.01
CA THR A 11 6.20 8.82 5.18
C THR A 11 5.04 8.70 6.16
N ALA A 12 3.81 8.65 5.67
CA ALA A 12 2.64 8.53 6.55
C ALA A 12 2.69 7.23 7.36
N LEU A 13 3.06 6.13 6.72
CA LEU A 13 3.17 4.85 7.41
C LEU A 13 4.32 4.86 8.42
N LYS A 14 5.48 5.36 8.01
CA LYS A 14 6.64 5.45 8.91
C LYS A 14 6.36 6.31 10.13
N ASN A 15 5.71 7.45 9.94
CA ASN A 15 5.40 8.37 11.04
C ASN A 15 4.40 7.78 12.04
N ASN A 16 3.69 6.74 11.64
CA ASN A 16 2.73 6.04 12.50
C ASN A 16 3.26 4.68 12.97
N SER A 17 4.59 4.51 12.91
CA SER A 17 5.27 3.32 13.42
C SER A 17 4.93 2.04 12.66
N ILE A 18 4.56 2.15 11.40
CA ILE A 18 4.33 0.99 10.53
C ILE A 18 5.61 0.74 9.75
N GLU A 19 6.15 -0.47 9.81
CA GLU A 19 7.28 -0.84 8.97
C GLU A 19 6.83 -0.93 7.52
N VAL A 20 7.52 -0.20 6.65
CA VAL A 20 7.18 -0.15 5.23
C VAL A 20 8.47 -0.23 4.41
N TYR A 21 8.43 -1.02 3.35
CA TYR A 21 9.59 -1.27 2.50
C TYR A 21 9.23 -1.10 1.02
N PRO A 22 10.17 -0.63 0.21
CA PRO A 22 10.02 -0.72 -1.24
C PRO A 22 10.01 -2.19 -1.68
N PRO A 23 9.49 -2.47 -2.89
CA PRO A 23 9.51 -3.85 -3.40
C PRO A 23 10.93 -4.42 -3.45
N ALA A 24 11.05 -5.72 -3.18
CA ALA A 24 12.29 -6.51 -3.29
C ALA A 24 13.42 -6.08 -2.34
N THR A 25 13.10 -5.32 -1.29
CA THR A 25 14.13 -4.92 -0.31
C THR A 25 14.04 -5.70 0.99
N LYS A 26 12.86 -6.23 1.32
CA LYS A 26 12.68 -7.02 2.53
C LYS A 26 12.82 -8.49 2.19
N GLU A 27 13.78 -9.15 2.80
CA GLU A 27 14.06 -10.57 2.55
C GLU A 27 13.99 -11.38 3.83
N GLY A 28 13.86 -12.70 3.67
CA GLY A 28 13.89 -13.63 4.79
C GLY A 28 12.54 -13.81 5.45
N GLU A 29 12.56 -14.57 6.54
CA GLU A 29 11.37 -14.92 7.27
C GLU A 29 10.71 -13.69 7.90
N CYS A 30 9.38 -13.63 7.84
CA CYS A 30 8.61 -12.58 8.48
C CYS A 30 8.56 -12.84 9.99
N LYS A 31 9.31 -12.06 10.77
CA LYS A 31 9.37 -12.19 12.23
C LYS A 31 8.47 -11.18 12.95
N SER A 32 8.09 -10.12 12.29
CA SER A 32 7.15 -9.13 12.79
C SER A 32 6.39 -8.54 11.61
N LYS A 33 5.23 -7.96 11.88
CA LYS A 33 4.39 -7.42 10.81
C LYS A 33 5.10 -6.29 10.05
N TYR A 34 4.87 -6.24 8.74
CA TYR A 34 5.40 -5.16 7.92
C TYR A 34 4.56 -5.00 6.65
N THR A 35 4.81 -3.91 5.92
CA THR A 35 4.16 -3.64 4.65
C THR A 35 5.19 -3.49 3.56
N VAL A 36 4.77 -3.77 2.32
CA VAL A 36 5.54 -3.46 1.12
C VAL A 36 4.66 -2.55 0.27
N LEU A 37 5.21 -1.42 -0.12
CA LEU A 37 4.48 -0.40 -0.88
C LEU A 37 5.03 -0.31 -2.28
N LYS A 38 4.16 -0.54 -3.27
CA LYS A 38 4.57 -0.43 -4.67
C LYS A 38 3.58 0.37 -5.49
N GLN A 39 4.09 0.97 -6.57
CA GLN A 39 3.26 1.60 -7.59
C GLN A 39 2.93 0.54 -8.63
N ASP A 40 1.66 0.35 -8.94
CA ASP A 40 1.21 -0.71 -9.84
C ASP A 40 0.99 -0.25 -11.27
N GLY A 41 1.36 0.96 -11.59
CA GLY A 41 1.16 1.47 -12.92
C GLY A 41 0.05 2.49 -12.98
N SER A 42 -0.37 2.82 -14.18
CA SER A 42 -1.34 3.87 -14.38
C SER A 42 -2.24 3.55 -15.56
N SER A 43 -3.39 4.20 -15.59
CA SER A 43 -4.27 4.15 -16.74
C SER A 43 -4.82 5.54 -17.04
N GLN A 44 -5.12 5.78 -18.30
CA GLN A 44 -5.66 7.05 -18.73
C GLN A 44 -7.19 7.00 -18.65
N ILE A 45 -7.80 8.06 -18.11
CA ILE A 45 -9.24 8.12 -17.96
C ILE A 45 -9.80 9.11 -18.96
N GLY A 46 -10.65 8.62 -19.85
CA GLY A 46 -11.49 9.44 -20.71
C GLY A 46 -10.78 10.40 -21.63
N SER A 47 -9.99 11.31 -21.11
CA SER A 47 -9.28 12.30 -21.89
C SER A 47 -7.78 12.21 -21.66
N LEU A 48 -7.01 12.79 -22.59
CA LEU A 48 -5.55 12.81 -22.46
C LEU A 48 -5.05 13.64 -21.30
N SER A 49 -5.91 14.47 -20.70
CA SER A 49 -5.53 15.34 -19.59
C SER A 49 -5.61 14.69 -18.21
N SER A 50 -6.13 13.47 -18.12
CA SER A 50 -6.35 12.81 -16.84
C SER A 50 -5.73 11.42 -16.84
N GLN A 51 -5.23 11.04 -15.68
CA GLN A 51 -4.55 9.76 -15.49
C GLN A 51 -4.84 9.24 -14.09
N VAL A 52 -5.01 7.94 -13.97
CA VAL A 52 -5.12 7.28 -12.66
C VAL A 52 -3.84 6.51 -12.41
N VAL A 53 -3.26 6.71 -11.25
CA VAL A 53 -2.07 5.96 -10.82
C VAL A 53 -2.46 5.10 -9.64
N TYR A 54 -2.05 3.83 -9.66
CA TYR A 54 -2.42 2.85 -8.64
C TYR A 54 -1.22 2.54 -7.75
N TYR A 55 -1.53 2.35 -6.46
CA TYR A 55 -0.55 1.98 -5.44
C TYR A 55 -1.11 0.81 -4.65
N THR A 56 -0.28 -0.19 -4.42
CA THR A 56 -0.67 -1.36 -3.62
C THR A 56 0.14 -1.39 -2.34
N VAL A 57 -0.55 -1.59 -1.24
CA VAL A 57 0.08 -1.83 0.05
C VAL A 57 -0.12 -3.32 0.36
N MET A 58 0.97 -4.06 0.38
CA MET A 58 0.95 -5.47 0.76
C MET A 58 1.25 -5.58 2.24
N LEU A 59 0.44 -6.35 2.97
CA LEU A 59 0.53 -6.46 4.42
C LEU A 59 0.92 -7.89 4.79
N TYR A 60 1.91 -8.02 5.68
CA TYR A 60 2.45 -9.30 6.10
C TYR A 60 2.42 -9.43 7.61
N VAL A 61 1.99 -10.58 8.11
CA VAL A 61 2.09 -10.92 9.53
C VAL A 61 2.74 -12.29 9.66
N PRO A 62 3.46 -12.55 10.77
CA PRO A 62 4.10 -13.84 10.97
C PRO A 62 3.13 -15.02 10.90
N LYS A 63 3.67 -16.19 10.60
CA LYS A 63 2.91 -17.43 10.41
C LYS A 63 1.91 -17.70 11.53
N ASN A 64 2.30 -17.47 12.78
CA ASN A 64 1.46 -17.76 13.94
C ASN A 64 0.59 -16.59 14.38
N GLU A 65 0.49 -15.52 13.56
CA GLU A 65 -0.28 -14.32 13.91
C GLU A 65 -1.36 -14.00 12.88
N TYR A 66 -1.87 -15.02 12.22
CA TYR A 66 -2.91 -14.81 11.20
C TYR A 66 -4.10 -14.02 11.73
N ASN A 67 -4.47 -14.26 12.98
CA ASN A 67 -5.60 -13.56 13.59
C ASN A 67 -5.38 -12.05 13.73
N LYS A 68 -4.16 -11.59 13.55
CA LYS A 68 -3.84 -10.16 13.61
C LYS A 68 -3.83 -9.48 12.25
N LEU A 69 -3.96 -10.24 11.17
CA LEU A 69 -3.85 -9.68 9.81
C LEU A 69 -4.96 -8.66 9.53
N GLU A 70 -6.19 -8.97 9.88
CA GLU A 70 -7.31 -8.07 9.63
C GLU A 70 -7.21 -6.79 10.46
N VAL A 71 -6.77 -6.91 11.71
CA VAL A 71 -6.54 -5.73 12.56
C VAL A 71 -5.44 -4.86 12.00
N PHE A 72 -4.37 -5.47 11.51
CA PHE A 72 -3.27 -4.76 10.89
C PHE A 72 -3.74 -4.04 9.63
N LYS A 73 -4.53 -4.71 8.79
CA LYS A 73 -5.09 -4.09 7.59
C LYS A 73 -5.92 -2.87 7.94
N LYS A 74 -6.79 -2.97 8.94
CA LYS A 74 -7.60 -1.85 9.38
C LYS A 74 -6.74 -0.70 9.87
N GLU A 75 -5.71 -0.99 10.66
CA GLU A 75 -4.80 0.02 11.16
C GLU A 75 -4.14 0.80 10.03
N VAL A 76 -3.62 0.09 9.03
CA VAL A 76 -2.95 0.72 7.89
C VAL A 76 -3.94 1.55 7.08
N CYS A 77 -5.13 1.01 6.82
CA CYS A 77 -6.14 1.74 6.05
C CYS A 77 -6.60 3.00 6.79
N ASP A 78 -6.75 2.93 8.10
CA ASP A 78 -7.14 4.10 8.91
C ASP A 78 -6.06 5.19 8.85
N ILE A 79 -4.78 4.80 8.91
CA ILE A 79 -3.68 5.76 8.80
C ILE A 79 -3.69 6.45 7.45
N ILE A 80 -3.81 5.68 6.37
CA ILE A 80 -3.80 6.24 5.02
C ILE A 80 -5.00 7.17 4.82
N SER A 81 -6.17 6.76 5.28
CA SER A 81 -7.36 7.57 5.17
C SER A 81 -7.23 8.88 5.94
N LYS A 82 -6.73 8.80 7.18
CA LYS A 82 -6.57 9.98 8.03
C LYS A 82 -5.58 10.98 7.44
N GLU A 83 -4.48 10.51 6.89
CA GLU A 83 -3.39 11.39 6.47
C GLU A 83 -3.45 11.80 5.01
N LEU A 84 -4.05 11.00 4.15
CA LEU A 84 -3.92 11.19 2.71
C LEU A 84 -5.24 11.29 1.94
N PHE A 85 -6.36 11.00 2.57
CA PHE A 85 -7.65 11.20 1.91
C PHE A 85 -7.95 12.71 1.83
N PRO A 86 -8.45 13.24 0.72
CA PRO A 86 -8.94 12.57 -0.49
C PRO A 86 -7.92 12.43 -1.61
N LEU A 87 -6.65 12.78 -1.39
CA LEU A 87 -5.62 12.63 -2.42
C LEU A 87 -5.52 11.16 -2.87
N LEU A 88 -5.49 10.28 -1.90
CA LEU A 88 -5.39 8.84 -2.13
C LEU A 88 -6.72 8.20 -1.76
N MET A 89 -7.32 7.47 -2.69
CA MET A 89 -8.64 6.87 -2.49
C MET A 89 -8.57 5.36 -2.66
N PRO A 90 -9.26 4.60 -1.79
CA PRO A 90 -9.29 3.14 -1.96
C PRO A 90 -10.06 2.78 -3.24
N THR A 91 -9.57 1.75 -3.94
CA THR A 91 -10.24 1.26 -5.15
C THR A 91 -11.33 0.25 -4.83
N GLY A 92 -11.32 -0.30 -3.62
CA GLY A 92 -12.17 -1.42 -3.28
C GLY A 92 -11.58 -2.77 -3.65
N ASN A 93 -10.43 -2.79 -4.33
CA ASN A 93 -9.78 -4.04 -4.72
C ASN A 93 -8.85 -4.50 -3.60
N GLU A 94 -9.03 -5.73 -3.18
CA GLU A 94 -8.19 -6.37 -2.16
C GLU A 94 -7.94 -7.80 -2.61
N THR A 95 -6.77 -8.32 -2.26
CA THR A 95 -6.52 -9.73 -2.50
C THR A 95 -7.05 -10.56 -1.33
N PRO A 96 -7.49 -11.80 -1.58
CA PRO A 96 -7.79 -12.70 -0.47
C PRO A 96 -6.56 -12.93 0.39
N ASP A 97 -6.77 -13.24 1.66
CA ASP A 97 -5.67 -13.60 2.53
C ASP A 97 -5.03 -14.89 2.02
N PHE A 98 -3.71 -14.95 2.02
CA PHE A 98 -3.03 -16.19 1.66
C PHE A 98 -1.70 -16.29 2.41
N TYR A 99 -1.17 -17.51 2.43
CA TYR A 99 0.09 -17.79 3.10
C TYR A 99 1.22 -17.84 2.08
N ASP A 100 2.25 -17.02 2.30
CA ASP A 100 3.44 -17.00 1.46
C ASP A 100 4.54 -17.80 2.16
N SER A 101 4.80 -19.01 1.67
CA SER A 101 5.75 -19.91 2.30
C SER A 101 7.20 -19.43 2.16
N SER A 102 7.49 -18.59 1.17
CA SER A 102 8.85 -18.10 0.97
C SER A 102 9.32 -17.18 2.10
N VAL A 103 8.41 -16.48 2.74
CA VAL A 103 8.72 -15.61 3.89
C VAL A 103 8.00 -16.04 5.15
N LYS A 104 7.27 -17.15 5.10
CA LYS A 104 6.52 -17.70 6.24
C LYS A 104 5.58 -16.68 6.85
N ALA A 105 4.76 -16.07 6.00
CA ALA A 105 3.84 -15.00 6.41
C ALA A 105 2.46 -15.19 5.80
N HIS A 106 1.46 -14.77 6.54
CA HIS A 106 0.14 -14.55 5.97
C HIS A 106 0.10 -13.15 5.42
N MET A 107 -0.47 -12.96 4.24
CA MET A 107 -0.51 -11.65 3.62
C MET A 107 -1.86 -11.35 2.97
N THR A 108 -2.13 -10.09 2.84
CA THR A 108 -3.22 -9.55 2.03
C THR A 108 -2.72 -8.25 1.41
N SER A 109 -3.52 -7.63 0.58
CA SER A 109 -3.15 -6.33 0.04
C SER A 109 -4.38 -5.45 -0.13
N VAL A 110 -4.15 -4.14 -0.12
CA VAL A 110 -5.17 -3.14 -0.45
C VAL A 110 -4.62 -2.25 -1.54
N MET A 111 -5.50 -1.83 -2.45
CA MET A 111 -5.10 -1.00 -3.58
C MET A 111 -5.71 0.38 -3.47
N TYR A 112 -4.91 1.39 -3.74
CA TYR A 112 -5.32 2.80 -3.74
C TYR A 112 -5.08 3.41 -5.10
N ARG A 113 -5.77 4.52 -5.36
CA ARG A 113 -5.59 5.26 -6.59
C ARG A 113 -5.45 6.75 -6.32
N VAL A 114 -4.73 7.40 -7.21
CA VAL A 114 -4.60 8.85 -7.25
C VAL A 114 -4.98 9.30 -8.65
N ASN A 115 -5.88 10.26 -8.73
CA ASN A 115 -6.22 10.89 -10.00
C ASN A 115 -5.22 12.02 -10.23
N LYS A 116 -4.51 11.97 -11.34
CA LYS A 116 -3.56 13.00 -11.72
C LYS A 116 -4.01 13.72 -12.98
N ARG A 117 -3.84 15.02 -12.97
CA ARG A 117 -4.06 15.81 -14.15
C ARG A 117 -2.77 15.88 -14.95
N ASN A 118 -2.87 15.63 -16.24
CA ASN A 118 -1.72 15.75 -17.11
C ASN A 118 -1.45 17.22 -17.41
N LYS A 119 -0.31 17.73 -16.96
CA LYS A 119 -0.01 19.16 -17.04
C LYS A 119 0.42 19.62 -18.43
N HIS A 120 0.66 18.70 -19.33
CA HIS A 120 1.17 19.05 -20.66
C HIS A 120 0.09 19.06 -21.74
N LEU A 121 -1.16 19.04 -21.34
CA LEU A 121 -2.27 19.07 -22.29
C LEU A 121 -3.15 20.28 -22.10
#